data_28c21a1d857125f64d836881c54d3452
#
_entry.id   28c21a1d857125f64d836881c54d3452
#
_cell.length_a   1.000
_cell.length_b   1.000
_cell.length_c   1.000
_cell.angle_alpha   90.00
_cell.angle_beta   90.00
_cell.angle_gamma   90.00
#
_symmetry.space_group_name_H-M   'P 1'
#
loop_
_entity.id
_entity.type
_entity.pdbx_description
1 polymer ?
#
loop_
_entity_poly.entity_id
_entity_poly.type
_entity_poly.pdbx_seq_one_letter_code
_entity_poly.pdbx_strand_id
1 'polypeptide(L)'
;MINIPPALFTKYTLLLNKKSVTVTVQNNYKKWLRYYLDFCHKYCHRYADRESLKHFMIKLHEKNQPLSMQEEAAKAVGFYYEMLDDPAPHPHPAPLPDGEGIKTQSVEWHKVHEGLSAEIKVRHYSQKTLRAYSIWVRKFQQFTKNKAPTELYSSDVKDFIRFLAVECRVSASSQNQAFNALLFLYRHVLKADFGDQSDNVRAKRTRYIPVVLSRDEVNFVLDNLDYPYDLVVKILYGCGLRLFECMKLRLHNFNLEAGILTIHDGKGKKDRTVPLPKSIVQDIRKQLSHVMELHEKDLSNGYAGTFVDGLLEKKYKNIGKELIWQWFFPAKTLTLVPEEGEYRRYHLHESHVNKALRRAVRKAKILKRVSSHTFRHSFATHLLQANYDIRTIQEMLGHGDVRTTMIYTHCVPSKTVKEAKSPLDF
;
A
#
# COMPACT_ATOMS: atom_id res chain seq x y z
N MET A 1 -1.94 -12.29 -5.02
CA MET A 1 -2.88 -13.01 -5.91
C MET A 1 -2.28 -13.07 -7.30
N ILE A 2 -2.24 -14.26 -7.89
CA ILE A 2 -1.74 -14.48 -9.24
C ILE A 2 -2.65 -13.82 -10.26
N ASN A 3 -2.05 -13.32 -11.34
CA ASN A 3 -2.83 -12.86 -12.49
C ASN A 3 -3.12 -14.10 -13.36
N ILE A 4 -4.34 -14.61 -13.27
CA ILE A 4 -4.78 -15.80 -14.02
C ILE A 4 -5.13 -15.33 -15.44
N PRO A 5 -4.61 -15.98 -16.50
CA PRO A 5 -4.91 -15.60 -17.88
C PRO A 5 -6.41 -15.65 -18.15
N PRO A 6 -6.99 -14.60 -18.77
CA PRO A 6 -8.43 -14.60 -19.13
C PRO A 6 -8.85 -15.82 -19.94
N ALA A 7 -7.98 -16.30 -20.83
CA ALA A 7 -8.22 -17.49 -21.65
C ALA A 7 -8.49 -18.75 -20.81
N LEU A 8 -7.85 -18.90 -19.64
CA LEU A 8 -8.09 -20.04 -18.75
C LEU A 8 -9.49 -19.98 -18.16
N PHE A 9 -9.93 -18.83 -17.69
CA PHE A 9 -11.30 -18.66 -17.18
C PHE A 9 -12.37 -18.80 -18.27
N THR A 10 -12.08 -18.40 -19.50
CA THR A 10 -12.98 -18.61 -20.64
C THR A 10 -13.16 -20.10 -20.91
N LYS A 11 -12.08 -20.88 -21.04
CA LYS A 11 -12.13 -22.33 -21.21
C LYS A 11 -12.84 -23.03 -20.05
N TYR A 12 -12.51 -22.64 -18.82
CA TYR A 12 -13.13 -23.18 -17.62
C TYR A 12 -14.65 -22.89 -17.58
N THR A 13 -15.06 -21.69 -17.99
CA THR A 13 -16.48 -21.32 -18.09
C THR A 13 -17.21 -22.15 -19.15
N LEU A 14 -16.59 -22.40 -20.31
CA LEU A 14 -17.16 -23.25 -21.35
C LEU A 14 -17.40 -24.67 -20.86
N LEU A 15 -16.44 -25.26 -20.12
CA LEU A 15 -16.61 -26.58 -19.51
C LEU A 15 -17.76 -26.58 -18.49
N LEU A 16 -17.84 -25.59 -17.61
CA LEU A 16 -18.90 -25.48 -16.61
C LEU A 16 -20.29 -25.32 -17.27
N ASN A 17 -20.38 -24.60 -18.39
CA ASN A 17 -21.61 -24.49 -19.19
C ASN A 17 -22.00 -25.86 -19.81
N LYS A 18 -21.01 -26.60 -20.36
CA LYS A 18 -21.22 -27.96 -20.93
C LYS A 18 -21.73 -28.93 -19.84
N LYS A 19 -21.33 -28.73 -18.59
CA LYS A 19 -21.77 -29.50 -17.40
C LYS A 19 -23.07 -28.98 -16.78
N SER A 20 -23.76 -28.01 -17.41
CA SER A 20 -25.03 -27.41 -16.92
C SER A 20 -24.95 -26.83 -15.49
N VAL A 21 -23.76 -26.33 -15.07
CA VAL A 21 -23.58 -25.69 -13.76
C VAL A 21 -24.23 -24.31 -13.76
N THR A 22 -25.04 -24.00 -12.75
CA THR A 22 -25.71 -22.69 -12.65
C THR A 22 -24.73 -21.54 -12.47
N VAL A 23 -25.05 -20.35 -12.97
CA VAL A 23 -24.15 -19.16 -12.95
C VAL A 23 -23.67 -18.81 -11.55
N THR A 24 -24.53 -18.94 -10.55
CA THR A 24 -24.16 -18.69 -9.14
C THR A 24 -23.07 -19.64 -8.67
N VAL A 25 -23.20 -20.93 -8.97
CA VAL A 25 -22.21 -21.96 -8.59
C VAL A 25 -20.92 -21.80 -9.42
N GLN A 26 -21.03 -21.41 -10.69
CA GLN A 26 -19.85 -21.11 -11.52
C GLN A 26 -18.98 -20.00 -10.91
N ASN A 27 -19.58 -18.97 -10.32
CA ASN A 27 -18.85 -17.88 -9.69
C ASN A 27 -18.08 -18.37 -8.44
N ASN A 28 -18.67 -19.28 -7.67
CA ASN A 28 -18.01 -19.92 -6.54
C ASN A 28 -16.85 -20.82 -7.02
N TYR A 29 -17.06 -21.62 -8.05
CA TYR A 29 -16.02 -22.49 -8.60
C TYR A 29 -14.84 -21.70 -9.18
N LYS A 30 -15.09 -20.58 -9.87
CA LYS A 30 -14.03 -19.65 -10.32
C LYS A 30 -13.24 -19.07 -9.16
N LYS A 31 -13.91 -18.78 -8.03
CA LYS A 31 -13.26 -18.30 -6.81
C LYS A 31 -12.37 -19.38 -6.19
N TRP A 32 -12.85 -20.63 -6.10
CA TRP A 32 -12.08 -21.76 -5.57
C TRP A 32 -10.89 -22.11 -6.46
N LEU A 33 -11.07 -22.11 -7.78
CA LEU A 33 -9.98 -22.31 -8.73
C LEU A 33 -8.90 -21.24 -8.54
N ARG A 34 -9.29 -20.00 -8.35
CA ARG A 34 -8.32 -18.92 -8.06
C ARG A 34 -7.55 -19.17 -6.76
N TYR A 35 -8.22 -19.60 -5.71
CA TYR A 35 -7.54 -19.92 -4.43
C TYR A 35 -6.60 -21.11 -4.57
N TYR A 36 -6.97 -22.11 -5.34
CA TYR A 36 -6.10 -23.24 -5.64
C TYR A 36 -4.84 -22.82 -6.40
N LEU A 37 -5.00 -22.04 -7.45
CA LEU A 37 -3.86 -21.55 -8.23
C LEU A 37 -2.95 -20.62 -7.40
N ASP A 38 -3.52 -19.75 -6.55
CA ASP A 38 -2.77 -18.92 -5.60
C ASP A 38 -2.02 -19.78 -4.57
N PHE A 39 -2.63 -20.88 -4.09
CA PHE A 39 -1.99 -21.83 -3.19
C PHE A 39 -0.81 -22.52 -3.87
N CYS A 40 -1.00 -23.08 -5.05
CA CYS A 40 0.07 -23.76 -5.80
C CYS A 40 1.25 -22.80 -6.06
N HIS A 41 0.97 -21.56 -6.43
CA HIS A 41 2.00 -20.55 -6.62
C HIS A 41 2.75 -20.23 -5.33
N LYS A 42 2.00 -20.06 -4.23
CA LYS A 42 2.58 -19.66 -2.93
C LYS A 42 3.49 -20.76 -2.35
N TYR A 43 3.10 -22.01 -2.52
CA TYR A 43 3.79 -23.15 -1.90
C TYR A 43 4.61 -23.96 -2.92
N CYS A 44 4.85 -23.42 -4.12
CA CYS A 44 5.66 -24.02 -5.18
C CYS A 44 5.15 -25.40 -5.64
N HIS A 45 3.83 -25.64 -5.61
CA HIS A 45 3.20 -26.83 -6.15
C HIS A 45 2.90 -26.66 -7.64
N ARG A 46 2.95 -27.77 -8.40
CA ARG A 46 2.54 -27.78 -9.82
C ARG A 46 1.01 -27.81 -9.91
N TYR A 47 0.39 -26.79 -10.50
CA TYR A 47 -1.08 -26.69 -10.60
C TYR A 47 -1.73 -27.70 -11.55
N ALA A 48 -0.96 -28.38 -12.42
CA ALA A 48 -1.44 -29.47 -13.24
C ALA A 48 -1.28 -30.85 -12.57
N ASP A 49 -0.63 -30.93 -11.42
CA ASP A 49 -0.39 -32.18 -10.69
C ASP A 49 -1.52 -32.44 -9.69
N ARG A 50 -2.18 -33.60 -9.83
CA ARG A 50 -3.31 -33.99 -8.96
C ARG A 50 -2.90 -34.16 -7.48
N GLU A 51 -1.63 -34.43 -7.17
CA GLU A 51 -1.11 -34.46 -5.80
C GLU A 51 -1.21 -33.07 -5.13
N SER A 52 -1.11 -32.01 -5.90
CA SER A 52 -1.26 -30.63 -5.38
C SER A 52 -2.64 -30.36 -4.80
N LEU A 53 -3.68 -31.06 -5.29
CA LEU A 53 -5.02 -30.99 -4.71
C LEU A 53 -5.05 -31.54 -3.28
N LYS A 54 -4.36 -32.66 -3.02
CA LYS A 54 -4.30 -33.24 -1.66
C LYS A 54 -3.71 -32.25 -0.67
N HIS A 55 -2.59 -31.61 -1.03
CA HIS A 55 -1.95 -30.59 -0.19
C HIS A 55 -2.86 -29.37 0.02
N PHE A 56 -3.61 -28.98 -1.02
CA PHE A 56 -4.58 -27.87 -0.91
C PHE A 56 -5.72 -28.22 0.04
N MET A 57 -6.26 -29.44 -0.01
CA MET A 57 -7.31 -29.92 0.89
C MET A 57 -6.86 -29.97 2.33
N ILE A 58 -5.63 -30.48 2.59
CA ILE A 58 -5.02 -30.46 3.93
C ILE A 58 -4.96 -29.01 4.44
N LYS A 59 -4.55 -28.07 3.59
CA LYS A 59 -4.45 -26.65 3.96
C LYS A 59 -5.80 -26.00 4.25
N LEU A 60 -6.86 -26.40 3.58
CA LEU A 60 -8.22 -25.95 3.87
C LEU A 60 -8.71 -26.52 5.22
N HIS A 61 -8.38 -27.76 5.52
CA HIS A 61 -8.67 -28.40 6.79
C HIS A 61 -7.94 -27.72 7.96
N GLU A 62 -6.64 -27.46 7.84
CA GLU A 62 -5.85 -26.70 8.82
C GLU A 62 -6.42 -25.29 9.09
N LYS A 63 -7.09 -24.69 8.11
CA LYS A 63 -7.75 -23.38 8.23
C LYS A 63 -9.17 -23.46 8.76
N ASN A 64 -9.60 -24.61 9.26
CA ASN A 64 -10.95 -24.87 9.78
C ASN A 64 -12.07 -24.44 8.80
N GLN A 65 -11.88 -24.69 7.50
CA GLN A 65 -12.93 -24.45 6.52
C GLN A 65 -14.04 -25.51 6.69
N PRO A 66 -15.33 -25.14 6.62
CA PRO A 66 -16.44 -26.09 6.69
C PRO A 66 -16.31 -27.19 5.63
N LEU A 67 -16.74 -28.43 5.95
CA LEU A 67 -16.68 -29.57 5.04
C LEU A 67 -17.37 -29.28 3.69
N SER A 68 -18.52 -28.61 3.72
CA SER A 68 -19.22 -28.21 2.49
C SER A 68 -18.40 -27.31 1.56
N MET A 69 -17.60 -26.41 2.14
CA MET A 69 -16.68 -25.55 1.37
C MET A 69 -15.46 -26.31 0.85
N GLN A 70 -14.97 -27.30 1.60
CA GLN A 70 -13.90 -28.18 1.15
C GLN A 70 -14.35 -29.04 -0.05
N GLU A 71 -15.56 -29.60 0.01
CA GLU A 71 -16.16 -30.36 -1.09
C GLU A 71 -16.38 -29.49 -2.34
N GLU A 72 -16.87 -28.26 -2.16
CA GLU A 72 -17.04 -27.31 -3.24
C GLU A 72 -15.70 -26.96 -3.91
N ALA A 73 -14.66 -26.75 -3.11
CA ALA A 73 -13.30 -26.50 -3.58
C ALA A 73 -12.74 -27.70 -4.36
N ALA A 74 -12.93 -28.94 -3.84
CA ALA A 74 -12.48 -30.15 -4.51
C ALA A 74 -13.17 -30.34 -5.86
N LYS A 75 -14.49 -30.11 -5.96
CA LYS A 75 -15.26 -30.16 -7.22
C LYS A 75 -14.76 -29.11 -8.22
N ALA A 76 -14.53 -27.88 -7.75
CA ALA A 76 -14.01 -26.80 -8.60
C ALA A 76 -12.67 -27.14 -9.22
N VAL A 77 -11.73 -27.68 -8.43
CA VAL A 77 -10.42 -28.08 -8.92
C VAL A 77 -10.50 -29.37 -9.76
N GLY A 78 -11.43 -30.27 -9.45
CA GLY A 78 -11.72 -31.44 -10.27
C GLY A 78 -12.08 -31.07 -11.71
N PHE A 79 -13.00 -30.11 -11.91
CA PHE A 79 -13.34 -29.58 -13.25
C PHE A 79 -12.17 -28.90 -13.95
N TYR A 80 -11.25 -28.30 -13.18
CA TYR A 80 -10.02 -27.74 -13.76
C TYR A 80 -9.12 -28.84 -14.33
N TYR A 81 -8.97 -29.96 -13.66
CA TYR A 81 -8.23 -31.11 -14.18
C TYR A 81 -8.93 -31.76 -15.38
N GLU A 82 -10.25 -31.89 -15.36
CA GLU A 82 -10.99 -32.35 -16.54
C GLU A 82 -10.77 -31.47 -17.76
N MET A 83 -10.69 -30.13 -17.54
CA MET A 83 -10.39 -29.19 -18.61
C MET A 83 -8.96 -29.36 -19.18
N LEU A 84 -8.01 -29.80 -18.36
CA LEU A 84 -6.64 -30.07 -18.79
C LEU A 84 -6.51 -31.40 -19.56
N ASP A 85 -7.35 -32.38 -19.23
CA ASP A 85 -7.37 -33.71 -19.82
C ASP A 85 -8.20 -33.78 -21.15
N ASP A 86 -8.97 -32.74 -21.50
CA ASP A 86 -9.81 -32.70 -22.71
C ASP A 86 -8.93 -32.44 -23.96
N PRO A 87 -8.80 -33.41 -24.92
CA PRO A 87 -7.93 -33.28 -26.08
C PRO A 87 -8.60 -32.52 -27.24
N ALA A 88 -9.17 -31.34 -26.99
CA ALA A 88 -9.58 -30.45 -28.08
C ALA A 88 -8.34 -29.85 -28.78
N PRO A 89 -8.34 -29.74 -30.12
CA PRO A 89 -7.12 -29.41 -30.86
C PRO A 89 -6.58 -28.03 -30.44
N HIS A 90 -5.45 -28.07 -29.79
CA HIS A 90 -4.66 -26.89 -29.60
C HIS A 90 -4.00 -26.51 -30.93
N PRO A 91 -4.04 -25.25 -31.36
CA PRO A 91 -2.92 -24.74 -32.11
C PRO A 91 -1.78 -24.60 -31.10
N HIS A 92 -1.06 -25.69 -30.88
CA HIS A 92 0.30 -25.56 -30.38
C HIS A 92 1.04 -24.79 -31.47
N PRO A 93 1.71 -23.67 -31.14
CA PRO A 93 2.86 -23.30 -31.95
C PRO A 93 3.76 -24.55 -31.94
N ALA A 94 4.21 -24.96 -33.12
CA ALA A 94 5.14 -26.06 -33.27
C ALA A 94 6.25 -25.93 -32.21
N PRO A 95 6.78 -27.07 -31.67
CA PRO A 95 7.91 -26.98 -30.79
C PRO A 95 9.01 -26.22 -31.54
N LEU A 96 9.30 -25.04 -31.07
CA LEU A 96 10.49 -24.30 -31.51
C LEU A 96 11.65 -25.24 -31.23
N PRO A 97 12.62 -25.39 -32.15
CA PRO A 97 13.81 -26.16 -31.93
C PRO A 97 14.42 -25.72 -30.59
N ASP A 98 14.91 -26.68 -29.83
CA ASP A 98 15.59 -26.46 -28.55
C ASP A 98 16.67 -25.40 -28.73
N GLY A 99 16.27 -24.13 -28.51
CA GLY A 99 17.14 -23.00 -28.71
C GLY A 99 17.58 -22.45 -27.35
N GLU A 100 18.87 -22.39 -27.17
CA GLU A 100 19.55 -21.78 -26.04
C GLU A 100 19.05 -20.36 -25.69
N GLY A 101 18.29 -19.71 -26.61
CA GLY A 101 17.79 -18.34 -26.48
C GLY A 101 16.76 -18.10 -25.37
N ILE A 102 15.85 -19.06 -25.04
CA ILE A 102 14.79 -18.84 -24.05
C ILE A 102 15.35 -18.86 -22.62
N LYS A 103 16.34 -19.71 -22.35
CA LYS A 103 17.02 -19.77 -21.05
C LYS A 103 17.86 -18.51 -20.82
N THR A 104 18.54 -18.00 -21.85
CA THR A 104 19.34 -16.77 -21.80
C THR A 104 18.49 -15.53 -21.54
N GLN A 105 17.36 -15.38 -22.20
CA GLN A 105 16.43 -14.23 -22.00
C GLN A 105 15.83 -14.19 -20.60
N SER A 106 15.49 -15.34 -20.01
CA SER A 106 14.98 -15.41 -18.64
C SER A 106 16.05 -15.03 -17.61
N VAL A 107 17.27 -15.41 -17.83
CA VAL A 107 18.43 -15.06 -16.99
C VAL A 107 18.74 -13.56 -17.06
N GLU A 108 18.64 -12.95 -18.24
CA GLU A 108 18.85 -11.51 -18.41
C GLU A 108 17.82 -10.66 -17.68
N TRP A 109 16.53 -10.99 -17.75
CA TRP A 109 15.49 -10.29 -16.99
C TRP A 109 15.61 -10.50 -15.49
N HIS A 110 16.07 -11.66 -15.04
CA HIS A 110 16.37 -11.88 -13.62
C HIS A 110 17.43 -10.90 -13.12
N LYS A 111 18.53 -10.73 -13.86
CA LYS A 111 19.58 -9.74 -13.57
C LYS A 111 19.03 -8.30 -13.53
N VAL A 112 18.08 -7.96 -14.42
CA VAL A 112 17.43 -6.65 -14.44
C VAL A 112 16.60 -6.42 -13.17
N HIS A 113 15.86 -7.42 -12.71
CA HIS A 113 15.08 -7.31 -11.48
C HIS A 113 15.95 -7.23 -10.22
N GLU A 114 17.05 -7.95 -10.18
CA GLU A 114 18.04 -7.84 -9.11
C GLU A 114 18.73 -6.48 -9.14
N GLY A 115 19.16 -6.01 -10.30
CA GLY A 115 19.73 -4.68 -10.50
C GLY A 115 18.76 -3.56 -10.07
N LEU A 116 17.47 -3.68 -10.42
CA LEU A 116 16.46 -2.72 -9.97
C LEU A 116 16.36 -2.68 -8.43
N SER A 117 16.38 -3.85 -7.78
CA SER A 117 16.35 -3.93 -6.32
C SER A 117 17.59 -3.31 -5.69
N ALA A 118 18.77 -3.60 -6.25
CA ALA A 118 20.03 -3.05 -5.77
C ALA A 118 20.08 -1.53 -5.92
N GLU A 119 19.75 -0.99 -7.11
CA GLU A 119 19.78 0.44 -7.39
C GLU A 119 18.79 1.24 -6.54
N ILE A 120 17.62 0.68 -6.25
CA ILE A 120 16.63 1.29 -5.36
C ILE A 120 17.14 1.34 -3.91
N LYS A 121 17.83 0.26 -3.44
CA LYS A 121 18.44 0.21 -2.10
C LYS A 121 19.60 1.20 -1.97
N VAL A 122 20.51 1.23 -2.95
CA VAL A 122 21.65 2.16 -2.96
C VAL A 122 21.20 3.62 -2.89
N ARG A 123 20.08 3.97 -3.53
CA ARG A 123 19.50 5.33 -3.49
C ARG A 123 18.57 5.57 -2.31
N HIS A 124 18.51 4.65 -1.36
CA HIS A 124 17.66 4.73 -0.17
C HIS A 124 16.18 5.00 -0.47
N TYR A 125 15.65 4.48 -1.58
CA TYR A 125 14.22 4.55 -1.87
C TYR A 125 13.45 3.56 -1.00
N SER A 126 12.17 3.87 -0.79
CA SER A 126 11.33 3.06 0.08
C SER A 126 11.00 1.68 -0.52
N GLN A 127 10.73 0.69 0.32
CA GLN A 127 10.23 -0.63 -0.10
C GLN A 127 8.91 -0.53 -0.90
N LYS A 128 8.09 0.51 -0.65
CA LYS A 128 6.89 0.78 -1.46
C LYS A 128 7.25 1.20 -2.87
N THR A 129 8.32 1.99 -3.04
CA THR A 129 8.85 2.38 -4.35
C THR A 129 9.36 1.16 -5.10
N LEU A 130 10.14 0.30 -4.43
CA LEU A 130 10.62 -0.96 -5.01
C LEU A 130 9.46 -1.81 -5.52
N ARG A 131 8.46 -2.06 -4.67
CA ARG A 131 7.27 -2.84 -5.07
C ARG A 131 6.54 -2.23 -6.27
N ALA A 132 6.33 -0.92 -6.27
CA ALA A 132 5.64 -0.23 -7.35
C ALA A 132 6.44 -0.30 -8.66
N TYR A 133 7.75 -0.05 -8.62
CA TYR A 133 8.60 -0.10 -9.80
C TYR A 133 8.74 -1.53 -10.34
N SER A 134 8.91 -2.52 -9.47
CA SER A 134 8.94 -3.94 -9.87
C SER A 134 7.65 -4.37 -10.57
N ILE A 135 6.49 -3.89 -10.13
CA ILE A 135 5.21 -4.18 -10.79
C ILE A 135 5.19 -3.59 -12.21
N TRP A 136 5.62 -2.34 -12.38
CA TRP A 136 5.63 -1.69 -13.69
C TRP A 136 6.66 -2.28 -14.64
N VAL A 137 7.85 -2.61 -14.14
CA VAL A 137 8.91 -3.29 -14.94
C VAL A 137 8.45 -4.66 -15.40
N ARG A 138 7.80 -5.47 -14.53
CA ARG A 138 7.23 -6.77 -14.95
C ARG A 138 6.12 -6.60 -16.00
N LYS A 139 5.25 -5.60 -15.86
CA LYS A 139 4.22 -5.32 -16.87
C LYS A 139 4.83 -4.91 -18.21
N PHE A 140 5.90 -4.13 -18.18
CA PHE A 140 6.65 -3.74 -19.37
C PHE A 140 7.31 -4.95 -20.03
N GLN A 141 7.98 -5.80 -19.26
CA GLN A 141 8.55 -7.08 -19.71
C GLN A 141 7.50 -7.96 -20.41
N GLN A 142 6.30 -8.09 -19.81
CA GLN A 142 5.19 -8.84 -20.40
C GLN A 142 4.68 -8.20 -21.69
N PHE A 143 4.56 -6.87 -21.74
CA PHE A 143 4.13 -6.14 -22.93
C PHE A 143 5.10 -6.33 -24.10
N THR A 144 6.40 -6.27 -23.85
CA THR A 144 7.45 -6.50 -24.85
C THR A 144 7.68 -7.98 -25.16
N LYS A 145 6.83 -8.91 -24.63
CA LYS A 145 6.92 -10.35 -24.84
C LYS A 145 8.30 -10.92 -24.47
N ASN A 146 8.86 -10.48 -23.34
CA ASN A 146 10.21 -10.86 -22.86
C ASN A 146 11.35 -10.50 -23.84
N LYS A 147 11.21 -9.47 -24.67
CA LYS A 147 12.28 -8.96 -25.53
C LYS A 147 13.56 -8.80 -24.69
N ALA A 148 14.72 -9.14 -25.25
CA ALA A 148 15.98 -9.04 -24.51
C ALA A 148 16.24 -7.62 -24.02
N PRO A 149 16.72 -7.42 -22.78
CA PRO A 149 16.96 -6.08 -22.22
C PRO A 149 17.89 -5.21 -23.05
N THR A 150 18.82 -5.83 -23.79
CA THR A 150 19.75 -5.18 -24.70
C THR A 150 19.10 -4.67 -25.99
N GLU A 151 17.93 -5.19 -26.34
CA GLU A 151 17.16 -4.85 -27.54
C GLU A 151 16.01 -3.88 -27.25
N LEU A 152 15.89 -3.42 -26.00
CA LEU A 152 14.84 -2.48 -25.59
C LEU A 152 15.21 -1.06 -26.02
N TYR A 153 14.31 -0.44 -26.78
CA TYR A 153 14.45 0.94 -27.26
C TYR A 153 13.45 1.89 -26.62
N SER A 154 13.68 3.17 -26.78
CA SER A 154 12.75 4.22 -26.32
C SER A 154 11.36 4.12 -26.96
N SER A 155 11.25 3.57 -28.17
CA SER A 155 9.97 3.26 -28.83
C SER A 155 9.14 2.26 -28.04
N ASP A 156 9.75 1.20 -27.48
CA ASP A 156 9.03 0.21 -26.67
C ASP A 156 8.38 0.88 -25.45
N VAL A 157 9.03 1.90 -24.87
CA VAL A 157 8.46 2.69 -23.76
C VAL A 157 7.29 3.53 -24.23
N LYS A 158 7.41 4.21 -25.38
CA LYS A 158 6.32 5.02 -25.97
C LYS A 158 5.09 4.16 -26.22
N ASP A 159 5.27 3.00 -26.84
CA ASP A 159 4.19 2.05 -27.13
C ASP A 159 3.53 1.50 -25.86
N PHE A 160 4.34 1.19 -24.84
CA PHE A 160 3.79 0.74 -23.56
C PHE A 160 2.97 1.82 -22.84
N ILE A 161 3.45 3.07 -22.82
CA ILE A 161 2.71 4.18 -22.20
C ILE A 161 1.42 4.45 -22.98
N ARG A 162 1.46 4.38 -24.32
CA ARG A 162 0.27 4.48 -25.16
C ARG A 162 -0.72 3.34 -24.90
N PHE A 163 -0.25 2.11 -24.81
CA PHE A 163 -1.07 0.93 -24.45
C PHE A 163 -1.74 1.12 -23.09
N LEU A 164 -1.01 1.60 -22.09
CA LEU A 164 -1.58 1.89 -20.76
C LEU A 164 -2.67 2.97 -20.82
N ALA A 165 -2.49 3.97 -21.66
CA ALA A 165 -3.45 5.07 -21.80
C ALA A 165 -4.71 4.66 -22.57
N VAL A 166 -4.54 4.03 -23.73
CA VAL A 166 -5.62 3.76 -24.69
C VAL A 166 -6.33 2.47 -24.38
N GLU A 167 -5.58 1.36 -24.29
CA GLU A 167 -6.15 0.02 -24.12
C GLU A 167 -6.51 -0.25 -22.66
N CYS A 168 -5.60 0.02 -21.74
CA CYS A 168 -5.80 -0.24 -20.31
C CYS A 168 -6.57 0.88 -19.60
N ARG A 169 -6.72 2.06 -20.21
CA ARG A 169 -7.40 3.25 -19.66
C ARG A 169 -6.99 3.58 -18.23
N VAL A 170 -5.70 3.42 -17.91
CA VAL A 170 -5.22 3.70 -16.56
C VAL A 170 -5.19 5.20 -16.29
N SER A 171 -5.33 5.58 -15.02
CA SER A 171 -5.35 6.99 -14.62
C SER A 171 -4.01 7.69 -14.94
N ALA A 172 -4.06 9.01 -15.15
CA ALA A 172 -2.88 9.85 -15.38
C ALA A 172 -1.79 9.66 -14.30
N SER A 173 -2.20 9.46 -13.04
CA SER A 173 -1.26 9.18 -11.94
C SER A 173 -0.55 7.84 -12.12
N SER A 174 -1.25 6.80 -12.57
CA SER A 174 -0.69 5.47 -12.83
C SER A 174 0.24 5.48 -14.04
N GLN A 175 -0.12 6.21 -15.11
CA GLN A 175 0.75 6.41 -16.28
C GLN A 175 2.07 7.08 -15.87
N ASN A 176 2.00 8.18 -15.09
CA ASN A 176 3.18 8.88 -14.60
C ASN A 176 4.03 7.99 -13.67
N GLN A 177 3.42 7.10 -12.89
CA GLN A 177 4.16 6.14 -12.06
C GLN A 177 4.88 5.09 -12.92
N ALA A 178 4.22 4.56 -13.95
CA ALA A 178 4.83 3.64 -14.92
C ALA A 178 6.00 4.32 -15.64
N PHE A 179 5.80 5.53 -16.15
CA PHE A 179 6.85 6.32 -16.79
C PHE A 179 8.06 6.51 -15.88
N ASN A 180 7.86 6.91 -14.63
CA ASN A 180 8.97 7.09 -13.68
C ASN A 180 9.70 5.78 -13.37
N ALA A 181 8.99 4.66 -13.32
CA ALA A 181 9.58 3.34 -13.11
C ALA A 181 10.47 2.92 -14.30
N LEU A 182 10.01 3.17 -15.53
CA LEU A 182 10.79 2.88 -16.73
C LEU A 182 11.95 3.84 -16.91
N LEU A 183 11.76 5.14 -16.63
CA LEU A 183 12.86 6.11 -16.62
C LEU A 183 13.96 5.68 -15.63
N PHE A 184 13.57 5.20 -14.45
CA PHE A 184 14.52 4.67 -13.48
C PHE A 184 15.23 3.41 -14.00
N LEU A 185 14.48 2.49 -14.61
CA LEU A 185 15.01 1.28 -15.22
C LEU A 185 16.10 1.60 -16.27
N TYR A 186 15.77 2.44 -17.23
CA TYR A 186 16.71 2.77 -18.32
C TYR A 186 17.94 3.49 -17.79
N ARG A 187 17.77 4.52 -16.95
CA ARG A 187 18.88 5.35 -16.47
C ARG A 187 19.82 4.61 -15.52
N HIS A 188 19.29 3.77 -14.63
CA HIS A 188 20.07 3.26 -13.52
C HIS A 188 20.38 1.77 -13.61
N VAL A 189 19.53 0.99 -14.28
CA VAL A 189 19.70 -0.47 -14.38
C VAL A 189 20.28 -0.85 -15.74
N LEU A 190 19.60 -0.44 -16.81
CA LEU A 190 20.04 -0.74 -18.17
C LEU A 190 21.20 0.15 -18.63
N LYS A 191 21.34 1.33 -18.01
CA LYS A 191 22.31 2.38 -18.41
C LYS A 191 22.21 2.71 -19.90
N ALA A 192 20.98 2.66 -20.42
CA ALA A 192 20.65 2.92 -21.82
C ALA A 192 19.99 4.29 -21.96
N ASP A 193 20.09 4.86 -23.14
CA ASP A 193 19.42 6.10 -23.47
C ASP A 193 17.90 5.89 -23.43
N PHE A 194 17.20 6.74 -22.67
CA PHE A 194 15.75 6.74 -22.58
C PHE A 194 15.11 7.44 -23.80
N GLY A 195 15.92 8.10 -24.61
CA GLY A 195 15.51 8.88 -25.76
C GLY A 195 14.71 10.12 -25.42
N ASP A 196 14.43 10.93 -26.44
CA ASP A 196 13.53 12.07 -26.29
C ASP A 196 12.10 11.58 -26.07
N GLN A 197 11.56 11.92 -24.91
CA GLN A 197 10.20 11.61 -24.47
C GLN A 197 9.32 12.89 -24.43
N SER A 198 9.74 13.97 -25.09
CA SER A 198 9.00 15.24 -25.14
C SER A 198 7.61 15.06 -25.76
N ASP A 199 7.50 14.17 -26.76
CA ASP A 199 6.24 13.81 -27.42
C ASP A 199 5.34 12.90 -26.55
N ASN A 200 5.88 12.29 -25.51
CA ASN A 200 5.05 11.58 -24.55
C ASN A 200 4.25 12.58 -23.73
N VAL A 201 3.01 12.78 -24.11
CA VAL A 201 2.06 13.60 -23.36
C VAL A 201 1.99 13.07 -21.94
N ARG A 202 2.77 13.71 -21.04
CA ARG A 202 2.60 13.46 -19.59
C ARG A 202 1.15 13.77 -19.29
N ALA A 203 0.40 12.74 -18.92
CA ALA A 203 -1.02 12.89 -18.65
C ALA A 203 -1.24 14.05 -17.68
N LYS A 204 -1.95 15.08 -18.14
CA LYS A 204 -2.19 16.31 -17.40
C LYS A 204 -2.96 15.98 -16.13
N ARG A 205 -2.37 16.26 -14.97
CA ARG A 205 -3.08 16.02 -13.70
C ARG A 205 -4.20 17.04 -13.57
N THR A 206 -5.41 16.58 -13.52
CA THR A 206 -6.55 17.40 -13.10
C THR A 206 -6.32 17.83 -11.63
N ARG A 207 -6.40 19.12 -11.37
CA ARG A 207 -6.38 19.63 -9.97
C ARG A 207 -7.68 19.18 -9.32
N TYR A 208 -7.57 18.34 -8.31
CA TYR A 208 -8.71 17.90 -7.50
C TYR A 208 -8.81 18.79 -6.26
N ILE A 209 -10.00 19.36 -6.02
CA ILE A 209 -10.27 20.08 -4.78
C ILE A 209 -10.40 19.03 -3.67
N PRO A 210 -9.61 19.12 -2.60
CA PRO A 210 -9.68 18.16 -1.51
C PRO A 210 -11.04 18.15 -0.83
N VAL A 211 -11.50 16.97 -0.45
CA VAL A 211 -12.68 16.85 0.42
C VAL A 211 -12.31 17.34 1.81
N VAL A 212 -13.09 18.30 2.33
CA VAL A 212 -12.94 18.88 3.66
C VAL A 212 -14.22 18.55 4.46
N LEU A 213 -14.05 18.12 5.70
CA LEU A 213 -15.13 17.93 6.67
C LEU A 213 -15.33 19.22 7.45
N SER A 214 -16.59 19.52 7.81
CA SER A 214 -16.88 20.54 8.83
C SER A 214 -16.42 20.05 10.21
N ARG A 215 -16.36 20.94 11.20
CA ARG A 215 -16.04 20.56 12.59
C ARG A 215 -17.05 19.56 13.15
N ASP A 216 -18.33 19.77 12.86
CA ASP A 216 -19.40 18.86 13.29
C ASP A 216 -19.29 17.49 12.63
N GLU A 217 -19.00 17.44 11.32
CA GLU A 217 -18.75 16.18 10.62
C GLU A 217 -17.54 15.41 11.21
N VAL A 218 -16.47 16.12 11.60
CA VAL A 218 -15.33 15.51 12.31
C VAL A 218 -15.77 14.92 13.64
N ASN A 219 -16.55 15.66 14.45
CA ASN A 219 -17.06 15.18 15.74
C ASN A 219 -17.98 13.97 15.54
N PHE A 220 -18.91 14.00 14.57
CA PHE A 220 -19.78 12.85 14.29
C PHE A 220 -18.99 11.60 13.91
N VAL A 221 -17.87 11.74 13.20
CA VAL A 221 -17.00 10.58 12.91
C VAL A 221 -16.32 10.09 14.19
N LEU A 222 -15.79 11.01 15.03
CA LEU A 222 -15.12 10.66 16.28
C LEU A 222 -16.04 9.94 17.25
N ASP A 223 -17.29 10.37 17.38
CA ASP A 223 -18.32 9.76 18.26
C ASP A 223 -18.69 8.33 17.84
N ASN A 224 -18.41 7.97 16.58
CA ASN A 224 -18.67 6.64 16.03
C ASN A 224 -17.40 5.77 15.89
N LEU A 225 -16.30 6.19 16.50
CA LEU A 225 -15.04 5.43 16.52
C LEU A 225 -14.78 4.85 17.90
N ASP A 226 -14.44 3.56 17.93
CA ASP A 226 -13.97 2.89 19.14
C ASP A 226 -12.46 3.15 19.34
N TYR A 227 -12.02 3.06 20.60
CA TYR A 227 -10.60 3.07 20.96
C TYR A 227 -9.85 1.88 20.31
N PRO A 228 -8.63 2.06 19.81
CA PRO A 228 -7.81 3.29 19.81
C PRO A 228 -8.00 4.14 18.54
N TYR A 229 -8.97 3.84 17.68
CA TYR A 229 -9.13 4.47 16.38
C TYR A 229 -9.60 5.93 16.48
N ASP A 230 -10.37 6.25 17.52
CA ASP A 230 -10.77 7.63 17.84
C ASP A 230 -9.52 8.49 18.12
N LEU A 231 -8.61 8.01 18.97
CA LEU A 231 -7.36 8.71 19.28
C LEU A 231 -6.46 8.86 18.04
N VAL A 232 -6.38 7.82 17.19
CA VAL A 232 -5.69 7.93 15.90
C VAL A 232 -6.23 9.09 15.08
N VAL A 233 -7.56 9.17 14.92
CA VAL A 233 -8.21 10.23 14.12
C VAL A 233 -8.07 11.60 14.79
N LYS A 234 -8.17 11.70 16.12
CA LYS A 234 -7.90 12.91 16.88
C LYS A 234 -6.48 13.46 16.60
N ILE A 235 -5.46 12.57 16.55
CA ILE A 235 -4.08 12.97 16.22
C ILE A 235 -3.96 13.35 14.73
N LEU A 236 -4.58 12.61 13.81
CA LEU A 236 -4.56 12.95 12.39
C LEU A 236 -5.17 14.35 12.13
N TYR A 237 -6.28 14.67 12.79
CA TYR A 237 -6.95 15.94 12.65
C TYR A 237 -6.31 17.05 13.51
N GLY A 238 -5.94 16.77 14.76
CA GLY A 238 -5.43 17.78 15.69
C GLY A 238 -3.97 18.19 15.44
N CYS A 239 -3.17 17.28 14.86
CA CYS A 239 -1.74 17.52 14.57
C CYS A 239 -1.42 17.48 13.06
N GLY A 240 -2.40 17.23 12.20
CA GLY A 240 -2.22 17.20 10.76
C GLY A 240 -1.30 16.08 10.23
N LEU A 241 -1.12 14.96 10.94
CA LEU A 241 -0.24 13.90 10.57
C LEU A 241 -0.72 13.10 9.34
N ARG A 242 0.22 12.48 8.62
CA ARG A 242 -0.10 11.39 7.68
C ARG A 242 -0.38 10.11 8.46
N LEU A 243 -1.24 9.23 7.93
CA LEU A 243 -1.59 7.98 8.63
C LEU A 243 -0.35 7.17 9.02
N PHE A 244 0.62 7.02 8.12
CA PHE A 244 1.86 6.28 8.43
C PHE A 244 2.74 6.97 9.46
N GLU A 245 2.78 8.30 9.49
CA GLU A 245 3.48 9.05 10.54
C GLU A 245 2.83 8.74 11.89
N CYS A 246 1.50 8.78 11.96
CA CYS A 246 0.74 8.46 13.16
C CYS A 246 0.95 7.00 13.62
N MET A 247 0.92 6.03 12.71
CA MET A 247 1.12 4.62 13.06
C MET A 247 2.54 4.34 13.56
N LYS A 248 3.53 5.10 13.11
CA LYS A 248 4.94 4.95 13.49
C LYS A 248 5.35 5.75 14.73
N LEU A 249 4.42 6.42 15.39
CA LEU A 249 4.74 7.13 16.64
C LEU A 249 5.21 6.16 17.71
N ARG A 250 6.23 6.59 18.44
CA ARG A 250 6.79 5.91 19.60
C ARG A 250 6.57 6.76 20.84
N LEU A 251 6.81 6.19 22.03
CA LEU A 251 6.57 6.91 23.28
C LEU A 251 7.45 8.16 23.39
N HIS A 252 8.71 8.10 22.97
CA HIS A 252 9.62 9.25 22.99
C HIS A 252 9.24 10.41 22.06
N ASN A 253 8.28 10.23 21.16
CA ASN A 253 7.82 11.31 20.29
C ASN A 253 6.98 12.38 21.03
N PHE A 254 6.47 12.04 22.22
CA PHE A 254 5.57 12.91 22.98
C PHE A 254 6.31 13.66 24.08
N ASN A 255 6.34 14.99 24.00
CA ASN A 255 6.72 15.86 25.10
C ASN A 255 5.46 16.53 25.65
N LEU A 256 4.85 15.92 26.67
CA LEU A 256 3.58 16.40 27.24
C LEU A 256 3.73 17.68 28.07
N GLU A 257 4.92 17.93 28.64
CA GLU A 257 5.21 19.14 29.41
C GLU A 257 5.28 20.36 28.49
N ALA A 258 6.03 20.23 27.39
CA ALA A 258 6.12 21.27 26.38
C ALA A 258 4.88 21.34 25.46
N GLY A 259 3.98 20.35 25.51
CA GLY A 259 2.82 20.27 24.62
C GLY A 259 3.21 20.05 23.15
N ILE A 260 4.24 19.28 22.89
CA ILE A 260 4.83 19.08 21.54
C ILE A 260 4.87 17.61 21.17
N LEU A 261 4.55 17.34 19.90
CA LEU A 261 4.74 16.05 19.25
C LEU A 261 5.83 16.18 18.18
N THR A 262 6.89 15.36 18.30
CA THR A 262 7.98 15.28 17.33
C THR A 262 7.73 14.16 16.34
N ILE A 263 7.77 14.45 15.05
CA ILE A 263 7.63 13.49 13.97
C ILE A 263 8.99 13.31 13.31
N HIS A 264 9.56 12.12 13.49
CA HIS A 264 10.81 11.74 12.85
C HIS A 264 10.58 11.11 11.49
N ASP A 265 11.57 11.22 10.59
CA ASP A 265 11.56 10.60 9.25
C ASP A 265 10.29 10.89 8.44
N GLY A 266 9.76 12.09 8.50
CA GLY A 266 8.67 12.54 7.65
C GLY A 266 9.00 12.32 6.16
N LYS A 267 8.03 12.57 5.27
CA LYS A 267 8.28 12.48 3.82
C LYS A 267 9.48 13.34 3.42
N GLY A 268 10.56 12.71 2.95
CA GLY A 268 11.83 13.36 2.60
C GLY A 268 12.86 13.37 3.73
N LYS A 269 12.70 12.54 4.79
CA LYS A 269 13.63 12.40 5.95
C LYS A 269 13.87 13.72 6.70
N LYS A 270 12.82 14.54 6.81
CA LYS A 270 12.87 15.79 7.60
C LYS A 270 12.01 15.61 8.85
N ASP A 271 12.64 15.89 9.99
CA ASP A 271 11.95 15.95 11.26
C ASP A 271 11.15 17.25 11.37
N ARG A 272 10.09 17.22 12.12
CA ARG A 272 9.29 18.39 12.47
C ARG A 272 8.60 18.21 13.80
N THR A 273 8.27 19.32 14.42
CA THR A 273 7.45 19.37 15.64
C THR A 273 6.09 19.97 15.32
N VAL A 274 5.06 19.49 16.00
CA VAL A 274 3.71 20.06 15.94
C VAL A 274 3.16 20.19 17.36
N PRO A 275 2.32 21.22 17.64
CA PRO A 275 1.70 21.35 18.94
C PRO A 275 0.67 20.23 19.17
N LEU A 276 0.62 19.75 20.42
CA LEU A 276 -0.40 18.81 20.88
C LEU A 276 -1.65 19.57 21.32
N PRO A 277 -2.84 19.23 20.78
CA PRO A 277 -4.09 19.82 21.27
C PRO A 277 -4.33 19.47 22.75
N LYS A 278 -4.60 20.48 23.58
CA LYS A 278 -4.84 20.27 25.02
C LYS A 278 -5.98 19.27 25.28
N SER A 279 -6.99 19.27 24.43
CA SER A 279 -8.19 18.40 24.55
C SER A 279 -7.89 16.90 24.48
N ILE A 280 -6.78 16.48 23.86
CA ILE A 280 -6.44 15.05 23.71
C ILE A 280 -5.31 14.59 24.66
N VAL A 281 -4.76 15.50 25.50
CA VAL A 281 -3.65 15.14 26.39
C VAL A 281 -4.01 14.02 27.36
N GLN A 282 -5.24 14.01 27.88
CA GLN A 282 -5.68 12.94 28.78
C GLN A 282 -5.81 11.57 28.05
N ASP A 283 -6.30 11.60 26.81
CA ASP A 283 -6.38 10.38 25.99
C ASP A 283 -4.98 9.85 25.67
N ILE A 284 -4.01 10.75 25.41
CA ILE A 284 -2.61 10.38 25.19
C ILE A 284 -2.02 9.75 26.47
N ARG A 285 -2.26 10.32 27.65
CA ARG A 285 -1.80 9.75 28.93
C ARG A 285 -2.35 8.36 29.17
N LYS A 286 -3.64 8.14 28.94
CA LYS A 286 -4.27 6.81 29.02
C LYS A 286 -3.62 5.81 28.06
N GLN A 287 -3.34 6.24 26.83
CA GLN A 287 -2.68 5.39 25.85
C GLN A 287 -1.23 5.05 26.28
N LEU A 288 -0.49 6.03 26.81
CA LEU A 288 0.86 5.78 27.34
C LEU A 288 0.84 4.74 28.47
N SER A 289 -0.05 4.88 29.45
CA SER A 289 -0.22 3.89 30.53
C SER A 289 -0.55 2.52 29.98
N HIS A 290 -1.48 2.43 29.04
CA HIS A 290 -1.82 1.14 28.40
C HIS A 290 -0.61 0.50 27.69
N VAL A 291 0.22 1.29 27.02
CA VAL A 291 1.42 0.74 26.36
C VAL A 291 2.46 0.30 27.40
N MET A 292 2.61 1.01 28.51
CA MET A 292 3.50 0.60 29.61
C MET A 292 3.08 -0.75 30.19
N GLU A 293 1.81 -0.92 30.54
CA GLU A 293 1.27 -2.19 31.05
C GLU A 293 1.45 -3.34 30.05
N LEU A 294 1.17 -3.08 28.75
CA LEU A 294 1.34 -4.08 27.70
C LEU A 294 2.82 -4.47 27.55
N HIS A 295 3.72 -3.50 27.64
CA HIS A 295 5.16 -3.71 27.53
C HIS A 295 5.69 -4.59 28.68
N GLU A 296 5.31 -4.31 29.93
CA GLU A 296 5.65 -5.13 31.09
C GLU A 296 5.17 -6.58 30.95
N LYS A 297 3.93 -6.75 30.49
CA LYS A 297 3.37 -8.06 30.19
C LYS A 297 4.12 -8.81 29.09
N ASP A 298 4.53 -8.10 28.04
CA ASP A 298 5.27 -8.70 26.93
C ASP A 298 6.66 -9.15 27.40
N LEU A 299 7.35 -8.35 28.19
CA LEU A 299 8.65 -8.70 28.77
C LEU A 299 8.56 -9.93 29.70
N SER A 300 7.53 -10.01 30.53
CA SER A 300 7.32 -11.18 31.43
C SER A 300 7.05 -12.47 30.65
N ASN A 301 6.55 -12.38 29.43
CA ASN A 301 6.28 -13.52 28.53
C ASN A 301 7.45 -13.84 27.58
N GLY A 302 8.64 -13.28 27.80
CA GLY A 302 9.83 -13.56 27.00
C GLY A 302 9.82 -12.89 25.61
N TYR A 303 9.06 -11.82 25.44
CA TYR A 303 9.01 -11.04 24.21
C TYR A 303 10.37 -10.40 23.88
N ALA A 304 10.79 -10.50 22.61
CA ALA A 304 12.14 -10.06 22.18
C ALA A 304 12.28 -8.55 21.92
N GLY A 305 11.21 -7.78 22.02
CA GLY A 305 11.20 -6.34 21.81
C GLY A 305 10.34 -5.88 20.64
N THR A 306 10.41 -4.60 20.35
CA THR A 306 9.75 -4.00 19.18
C THR A 306 10.69 -3.99 17.97
N PHE A 307 10.13 -3.79 16.76
CA PHE A 307 10.94 -3.59 15.56
C PHE A 307 11.58 -2.20 15.60
N VAL A 308 12.90 -2.13 15.53
CA VAL A 308 13.69 -0.90 15.42
C VAL A 308 14.42 -0.91 14.07
N ASP A 309 14.97 0.23 13.65
CA ASP A 309 15.83 0.26 12.45
C ASP A 309 17.06 -0.62 12.67
N GLY A 310 17.37 -1.49 11.71
CA GLY A 310 18.41 -2.50 11.84
C GLY A 310 19.82 -1.95 12.11
N LEU A 311 20.12 -0.69 11.75
CA LEU A 311 21.39 -0.04 12.09
C LEU A 311 21.44 0.34 13.59
N LEU A 312 20.32 0.83 14.14
CA LEU A 312 20.22 1.14 15.56
C LEU A 312 20.26 -0.13 16.40
N GLU A 313 19.59 -1.18 15.96
CA GLU A 313 19.57 -2.48 16.65
C GLU A 313 20.97 -3.12 16.70
N LYS A 314 21.76 -3.00 15.62
CA LYS A 314 23.14 -3.43 15.60
C LYS A 314 24.02 -2.64 16.58
N LYS A 315 23.76 -1.35 16.73
CA LYS A 315 24.51 -0.47 17.65
C LYS A 315 24.10 -0.68 19.11
N TYR A 316 22.82 -0.91 19.37
CA TYR A 316 22.25 -1.03 20.72
C TYR A 316 21.39 -2.30 20.82
N LYS A 317 21.98 -3.40 21.28
CA LYS A 317 21.37 -4.75 21.29
C LYS A 317 20.02 -4.83 22.00
N ASN A 318 19.77 -4.01 23.03
CA ASN A 318 18.55 -4.05 23.85
C ASN A 318 17.55 -2.93 23.52
N ILE A 319 17.83 -2.10 22.54
CA ILE A 319 17.01 -0.92 22.21
C ILE A 319 15.54 -1.27 21.95
N GLY A 320 15.28 -2.43 21.34
CA GLY A 320 13.92 -2.90 21.09
C GLY A 320 13.13 -3.21 22.36
N LYS A 321 13.81 -3.48 23.49
CA LYS A 321 13.19 -3.76 24.81
C LYS A 321 13.02 -2.52 25.67
N GLU A 322 13.57 -1.39 25.27
CA GLU A 322 13.41 -0.15 26.03
C GLU A 322 12.00 0.43 25.84
N LEU A 323 11.40 0.91 26.93
CA LEU A 323 10.05 1.46 26.93
C LEU A 323 9.86 2.60 25.94
N ILE A 324 10.81 3.53 25.87
CA ILE A 324 10.74 4.72 25.01
C ILE A 324 10.63 4.39 23.51
N TRP A 325 11.10 3.22 23.09
CA TRP A 325 11.04 2.75 21.71
C TRP A 325 9.78 1.98 21.37
N GLN A 326 8.91 1.70 22.34
CA GLN A 326 7.65 1.00 22.06
C GLN A 326 6.74 1.84 21.17
N TRP A 327 5.94 1.16 20.34
CA TRP A 327 4.97 1.82 19.48
C TRP A 327 3.87 2.46 20.32
N PHE A 328 3.52 3.71 20.03
CA PHE A 328 2.40 4.37 20.69
C PHE A 328 1.06 3.69 20.35
N PHE A 329 0.92 3.18 19.13
CA PHE A 329 -0.20 2.33 18.73
C PHE A 329 0.31 0.91 18.42
N PRO A 330 0.48 0.04 19.42
CA PRO A 330 0.95 -1.33 19.23
C PRO A 330 -0.10 -2.20 18.55
N ALA A 331 0.33 -3.21 17.80
CA ALA A 331 -0.53 -4.26 17.29
C ALA A 331 -1.06 -5.12 18.43
N LYS A 332 -2.27 -5.69 18.26
CA LYS A 332 -2.86 -6.59 19.28
C LYS A 332 -2.07 -7.87 19.49
N THR A 333 -1.49 -8.41 18.41
CA THR A 333 -0.72 -9.66 18.40
C THR A 333 0.75 -9.40 18.13
N LEU A 334 1.59 -10.27 18.67
CA LEU A 334 3.01 -10.31 18.33
C LEU A 334 3.20 -10.87 16.92
N THR A 335 4.31 -10.49 16.28
CA THR A 335 4.71 -10.97 14.96
C THR A 335 5.92 -11.87 15.11
N LEU A 336 5.83 -13.09 14.60
CA LEU A 336 6.98 -13.99 14.54
C LEU A 336 7.97 -13.48 13.48
N VAL A 337 9.25 -13.37 13.87
CA VAL A 337 10.38 -13.15 12.98
C VAL A 337 10.96 -14.51 12.61
N PRO A 338 10.70 -15.06 11.41
CA PRO A 338 11.02 -16.46 11.10
C PRO A 338 12.52 -16.78 11.13
N GLU A 339 13.36 -15.79 10.79
CA GLU A 339 14.81 -15.93 10.71
C GLU A 339 15.46 -16.04 12.11
N GLU A 340 14.84 -15.44 13.11
CA GLU A 340 15.34 -15.38 14.49
C GLU A 340 14.55 -16.29 15.44
N GLY A 341 13.39 -16.78 15.02
CA GLY A 341 12.46 -17.57 15.85
C GLY A 341 11.82 -16.76 16.99
N GLU A 342 11.96 -15.45 16.98
CA GLU A 342 11.52 -14.56 18.03
C GLU A 342 10.18 -13.90 17.72
N TYR A 343 9.42 -13.56 18.76
CA TYR A 343 8.19 -12.77 18.64
C TYR A 343 8.48 -11.32 18.97
N ARG A 344 8.06 -10.42 18.08
CA ARG A 344 8.22 -8.98 18.24
C ARG A 344 6.89 -8.25 18.07
N ARG A 345 6.69 -7.13 18.78
CA ARG A 345 5.52 -6.29 18.63
C ARG A 345 5.70 -5.28 17.51
N TYR A 346 4.75 -5.29 16.57
CA TYR A 346 4.70 -4.29 15.51
C TYR A 346 3.66 -3.21 15.85
N HIS A 347 3.59 -2.14 15.06
CA HIS A 347 2.56 -1.12 15.21
C HIS A 347 1.22 -1.58 14.63
N LEU A 348 0.14 -0.92 15.04
CA LEU A 348 -1.20 -1.10 14.46
C LEU A 348 -1.15 -0.92 12.94
N HIS A 349 -1.73 -1.87 12.21
CA HIS A 349 -1.71 -1.83 10.75
C HIS A 349 -2.76 -0.85 10.22
N GLU A 350 -2.40 -0.04 9.22
CA GLU A 350 -3.26 0.99 8.64
C GLU A 350 -4.60 0.48 8.08
N SER A 351 -4.67 -0.79 7.68
CA SER A 351 -5.92 -1.37 7.20
C SER A 351 -7.01 -1.42 8.27
N HIS A 352 -6.62 -1.62 9.55
CA HIS A 352 -7.55 -1.61 10.67
C HIS A 352 -8.14 -0.22 10.88
N VAL A 353 -7.30 0.81 10.85
CA VAL A 353 -7.74 2.21 10.94
C VAL A 353 -8.68 2.56 9.79
N ASN A 354 -8.30 2.23 8.55
CA ASN A 354 -9.14 2.51 7.38
C ASN A 354 -10.47 1.74 7.41
N LYS A 355 -10.50 0.52 7.99
CA LYS A 355 -11.73 -0.26 8.16
C LYS A 355 -12.64 0.35 9.23
N ALA A 356 -12.08 0.76 10.36
CA ALA A 356 -12.81 1.44 11.43
C ALA A 356 -13.38 2.78 10.94
N LEU A 357 -12.56 3.59 10.27
CA LEU A 357 -12.97 4.87 9.70
C LEU A 357 -14.12 4.73 8.71
N ARG A 358 -14.05 3.76 7.77
CA ARG A 358 -15.17 3.51 6.83
C ARG A 358 -16.48 3.18 7.53
N ARG A 359 -16.42 2.41 8.65
CA ARG A 359 -17.60 2.08 9.46
C ARG A 359 -18.16 3.31 10.14
N ALA A 360 -17.30 4.12 10.78
CA ALA A 360 -17.69 5.34 11.47
C ALA A 360 -18.32 6.37 10.53
N VAL A 361 -17.73 6.64 9.37
CA VAL A 361 -18.27 7.54 8.33
C VAL A 361 -19.67 7.11 7.87
N ARG A 362 -19.87 5.79 7.70
CA ARG A 362 -21.17 5.23 7.32
C ARG A 362 -22.21 5.42 8.43
N LYS A 363 -21.83 5.16 9.70
CA LYS A 363 -22.70 5.37 10.87
C LYS A 363 -23.06 6.84 11.05
N ALA A 364 -22.10 7.75 10.83
CA ALA A 364 -22.29 9.18 10.87
C ALA A 364 -23.10 9.73 9.66
N LYS A 365 -23.52 8.89 8.72
CA LYS A 365 -24.29 9.22 7.51
C LYS A 365 -23.68 10.35 6.67
N ILE A 366 -22.33 10.46 6.65
CA ILE A 366 -21.60 11.48 5.89
C ILE A 366 -21.55 11.09 4.43
N LEU A 367 -22.10 11.93 3.55
CA LEU A 367 -22.18 11.71 2.10
C LEU A 367 -20.92 12.17 1.34
N LYS A 368 -19.78 12.26 2.02
CA LYS A 368 -18.47 12.62 1.45
C LYS A 368 -17.55 11.40 1.42
N ARG A 369 -16.63 11.35 0.45
CA ARG A 369 -15.58 10.33 0.40
C ARG A 369 -14.49 10.64 1.42
N VAL A 370 -14.62 10.09 2.63
CA VAL A 370 -13.70 10.34 3.74
C VAL A 370 -12.59 9.27 3.79
N SER A 371 -11.38 9.72 3.98
CA SER A 371 -10.18 8.91 4.19
C SER A 371 -9.34 9.52 5.32
N SER A 372 -8.28 8.84 5.76
CA SER A 372 -7.32 9.41 6.73
C SER A 372 -6.72 10.74 6.25
N HIS A 373 -6.50 10.92 4.95
CA HIS A 373 -6.00 12.17 4.37
C HIS A 373 -7.03 13.31 4.46
N THR A 374 -8.33 13.00 4.49
CA THR A 374 -9.40 13.99 4.62
C THR A 374 -9.29 14.77 5.93
N PHE A 375 -8.92 14.12 7.04
CA PHE A 375 -8.69 14.79 8.32
C PHE A 375 -7.52 15.77 8.27
N ARG A 376 -6.44 15.39 7.62
CA ARG A 376 -5.29 16.27 7.40
C ARG A 376 -5.64 17.44 6.46
N HIS A 377 -6.48 17.22 5.45
CA HIS A 377 -7.01 18.31 4.61
C HIS A 377 -7.90 19.25 5.42
N SER A 378 -8.78 18.71 6.26
CA SER A 378 -9.64 19.49 7.14
C SER A 378 -8.82 20.28 8.17
N PHE A 379 -7.78 19.68 8.77
CA PHE A 379 -6.84 20.39 9.65
C PHE A 379 -6.24 21.62 8.97
N ALA A 380 -5.66 21.44 7.78
CA ALA A 380 -5.03 22.54 7.04
C ALA A 380 -6.03 23.64 6.66
N THR A 381 -7.21 23.25 6.19
CA THR A 381 -8.27 24.20 5.80
C THR A 381 -8.81 24.96 7.01
N HIS A 382 -9.03 24.30 8.15
CA HIS A 382 -9.53 24.93 9.36
C HIS A 382 -8.51 25.89 10.01
N LEU A 383 -7.19 25.56 9.91
CA LEU A 383 -6.16 26.50 10.33
C LEU A 383 -6.13 27.74 9.43
N LEU A 384 -6.26 27.56 8.12
CA LEU A 384 -6.32 28.67 7.17
C LEU A 384 -7.56 29.56 7.41
N GLN A 385 -8.73 28.95 7.71
CA GLN A 385 -9.94 29.65 8.11
C GLN A 385 -9.78 30.42 9.44
N ALA A 386 -8.91 29.90 10.32
CA ALA A 386 -8.55 30.58 11.58
C ALA A 386 -7.42 31.63 11.40
N ASN A 387 -7.12 32.04 10.16
CA ASN A 387 -6.11 33.04 9.78
C ASN A 387 -4.66 32.68 10.14
N TYR A 388 -4.32 31.37 10.26
CA TYR A 388 -2.91 30.95 10.30
C TYR A 388 -2.26 31.19 8.94
N ASP A 389 -1.03 31.66 8.93
CA ASP A 389 -0.31 31.86 7.68
C ASP A 389 0.05 30.54 7.00
N ILE A 390 0.18 30.57 5.67
CA ILE A 390 0.36 29.37 4.85
C ILE A 390 1.73 28.70 5.06
N ARG A 391 2.75 29.46 5.51
CA ARG A 391 4.09 28.92 5.80
C ARG A 391 4.06 28.12 7.10
N THR A 392 3.44 28.64 8.13
CA THR A 392 3.21 27.91 9.39
C THR A 392 2.46 26.59 9.11
N ILE A 393 1.40 26.64 8.30
CA ILE A 393 0.65 25.42 7.91
C ILE A 393 1.55 24.46 7.10
N GLN A 394 2.37 24.98 6.19
CA GLN A 394 3.33 24.18 5.41
C GLN A 394 4.30 23.43 6.32
N GLU A 395 4.86 24.10 7.30
CA GLU A 395 5.82 23.55 8.27
C GLU A 395 5.16 22.47 9.13
N MET A 396 4.00 22.77 9.73
CA MET A 396 3.25 21.79 10.52
C MET A 396 2.90 20.54 9.72
N LEU A 397 2.55 20.68 8.44
CA LEU A 397 2.27 19.56 7.55
C LEU A 397 3.54 18.85 7.06
N GLY A 398 4.70 19.47 7.11
CA GLY A 398 5.94 18.94 6.53
C GLY A 398 5.84 18.80 5.01
N HIS A 399 5.37 19.85 4.32
CA HIS A 399 5.36 19.93 2.88
C HIS A 399 6.66 20.56 2.37
N GLY A 400 7.43 19.81 1.58
CA GLY A 400 8.67 20.33 0.99
C GLY A 400 8.44 21.46 -0.04
N ASP A 401 7.22 21.56 -0.58
CA ASP A 401 6.85 22.55 -1.60
C ASP A 401 5.54 23.24 -1.18
N VAL A 402 5.56 24.55 -1.09
CA VAL A 402 4.40 25.37 -0.72
C VAL A 402 3.21 25.17 -1.66
N ARG A 403 3.46 24.86 -2.93
CA ARG A 403 2.40 24.54 -3.92
C ARG A 403 1.48 23.40 -3.46
N THR A 404 2.01 22.49 -2.65
CA THR A 404 1.21 21.42 -2.04
C THR A 404 0.26 21.95 -0.97
N THR A 405 0.61 23.05 -0.29
CA THR A 405 -0.22 23.70 0.74
C THR A 405 -1.19 24.68 0.10
N MET A 406 -0.83 25.32 -1.02
CA MET A 406 -1.69 26.24 -1.76
C MET A 406 -3.02 25.65 -2.23
N ILE A 407 -3.12 24.30 -2.33
CA ILE A 407 -4.40 23.66 -2.69
C ILE A 407 -5.53 23.95 -1.69
N TYR A 408 -5.20 24.28 -0.45
CA TYR A 408 -6.18 24.58 0.60
C TYR A 408 -6.77 25.98 0.48
N THR A 409 -6.11 26.93 -0.19
CA THR A 409 -6.64 28.28 -0.40
C THR A 409 -7.93 28.25 -1.23
N HIS A 410 -8.09 27.25 -2.11
CA HIS A 410 -9.34 27.06 -2.87
C HIS A 410 -10.51 26.54 -2.04
N CYS A 411 -10.25 26.06 -0.82
CA CYS A 411 -11.28 25.54 0.10
C CYS A 411 -11.80 26.61 1.08
N VAL A 412 -11.19 27.81 1.07
CA VAL A 412 -11.57 28.92 1.98
C VAL A 412 -12.30 29.97 1.17
N PRO A 413 -13.54 30.37 1.57
CA PRO A 413 -14.25 31.47 0.92
C PRO A 413 -13.43 32.77 0.99
N SER A 414 -13.42 33.52 -0.09
CA SER A 414 -12.66 34.79 -0.22
C SER A 414 -12.98 35.85 0.85
N LYS A 415 -14.12 35.75 1.50
CA LYS A 415 -14.55 36.66 2.62
C LYS A 415 -13.68 36.47 3.89
N THR A 416 -12.86 35.43 4.00
CA THR A 416 -11.98 35.17 5.15
C THR A 416 -10.60 35.85 4.99
N VAL A 417 -10.29 36.32 3.80
CA VAL A 417 -9.08 37.11 3.55
C VAL A 417 -9.39 38.53 4.04
N LYS A 418 -8.65 39.04 5.04
CA LYS A 418 -8.72 40.47 5.42
C LYS A 418 -8.63 41.31 4.17
N GLU A 419 -9.50 42.30 4.01
CA GLU A 419 -9.37 43.29 2.95
C GLU A 419 -7.92 43.79 2.94
N ALA A 420 -7.31 43.70 1.75
CA ALA A 420 -5.95 44.18 1.59
C ALA A 420 -5.97 45.71 1.81
N LYS A 421 -5.42 46.16 2.92
CA LYS A 421 -5.22 47.59 3.20
C LYS A 421 -3.84 47.98 2.70
N SER A 422 -3.73 49.20 2.19
CA SER A 422 -2.44 49.79 1.87
C SER A 422 -1.62 49.97 3.15
N PRO A 423 -0.25 49.78 3.10
CA PRO A 423 0.58 50.16 4.23
C PRO A 423 0.44 51.60 4.67
N LEU A 424 -0.14 52.49 3.86
CA LEU A 424 -0.46 53.86 4.20
C LEU A 424 -1.73 53.98 5.05
N ASP A 425 -2.52 52.90 5.18
CA ASP A 425 -3.83 52.90 5.86
C ASP A 425 -3.75 52.28 7.28
N PHE A 426 -2.54 51.97 7.77
CA PHE A 426 -2.27 51.48 9.13
C PHE A 426 -0.98 51.99 9.73
#